data_f40f4200715fa29bdaae9abadb737dcc
#
_entry.id   f40f4200715fa29bdaae9abadb737dcc
#
_cell.length_a   1.000
_cell.length_b   1.000
_cell.length_c   1.000
_cell.angle_alpha   90.00
_cell.angle_beta   90.00
_cell.angle_gamma   90.00
#
_symmetry.space_group_name_H-M   'P 1'
#
loop_
_entity.id
_entity.type
_entity.pdbx_description
1 polymer ?
#
loop_
_entity_poly.entity_id
_entity_poly.type
_entity_poly.pdbx_seq_one_letter_code
_entity_poly.pdbx_strand_id
1 'polypeptide(L)'
;GENDLKTSLEIAKRVTAAGFGVLLNFHYSDFWADPGKQIKPKTWADYGVKELEQAVYDYTLESMQTFLDAGVNITMVQVGNELSNGLLWPEGKVPNYDNIATFVNAGIRAVRKADATIPVMIHLDNGGNNALYREWFDNFTKRGEDFEIIGLSYYPFWHGSLQMLNDNMNDIAERYGKDLVIAEVSMGYTMEDYK
;
A
#
# COMPACT_ATOMS: atom_id res chain seq x y z
N GLY A 1 7.20 18.72 2.97
CA GLY A 1 7.73 18.05 1.77
C GLY A 1 6.72 18.01 0.65
N GLU A 2 7.09 17.53 -0.52
CA GLU A 2 6.19 17.54 -1.70
C GLU A 2 4.97 16.61 -1.53
N ASN A 3 5.08 15.58 -0.70
CA ASN A 3 4.01 14.62 -0.41
C ASN A 3 3.65 14.59 1.08
N ASP A 4 3.81 15.69 1.79
CA ASP A 4 3.33 15.79 3.16
C ASP A 4 1.78 15.92 3.19
N LEU A 5 1.21 15.68 4.37
CA LEU A 5 -0.24 15.69 4.59
C LEU A 5 -0.91 16.96 4.04
N LYS A 6 -0.29 18.14 4.25
CA LYS A 6 -0.84 19.43 3.81
C LYS A 6 -0.89 19.54 2.29
N THR A 7 0.22 19.21 1.61
CA THR A 7 0.31 19.28 0.15
C THR A 7 -0.63 18.27 -0.49
N SER A 8 -0.64 17.03 0.03
CA SER A 8 -1.52 15.97 -0.45
C SER A 8 -2.99 16.32 -0.28
N LEU A 9 -3.36 16.95 0.86
CA LEU A 9 -4.73 17.42 1.10
C LEU A 9 -5.17 18.47 0.08
N GLU A 10 -4.34 19.46 -0.23
CA GLU A 10 -4.67 20.49 -1.22
C GLU A 10 -4.83 19.91 -2.63
N ILE A 11 -4.02 18.94 -2.99
CA ILE A 11 -4.16 18.20 -4.27
C ILE A 11 -5.48 17.41 -4.27
N ALA A 12 -5.76 16.65 -3.22
CA ALA A 12 -6.96 15.82 -3.11
C ALA A 12 -8.27 16.66 -3.16
N LYS A 13 -8.28 17.82 -2.53
CA LYS A 13 -9.41 18.77 -2.64
C LYS A 13 -9.65 19.22 -4.08
N ARG A 14 -8.59 19.55 -4.82
CA ARG A 14 -8.68 19.94 -6.23
C ARG A 14 -9.17 18.79 -7.11
N VAL A 15 -8.67 17.58 -6.88
CA VAL A 15 -9.08 16.35 -7.58
C VAL A 15 -10.56 16.07 -7.33
N THR A 16 -11.00 16.16 -6.07
CA THR A 16 -12.42 16.00 -5.69
C THR A 16 -13.31 17.07 -6.34
N ALA A 17 -12.88 18.33 -6.32
CA ALA A 17 -13.63 19.44 -6.95
C ALA A 17 -13.76 19.27 -8.47
N ALA A 18 -12.84 18.56 -9.11
CA ALA A 18 -12.90 18.18 -10.52
C ALA A 18 -13.77 16.94 -10.80
N GLY A 19 -14.41 16.37 -9.77
CA GLY A 19 -15.33 15.23 -9.89
C GLY A 19 -14.66 13.85 -9.86
N PHE A 20 -13.37 13.76 -9.49
CA PHE A 20 -12.66 12.48 -9.40
C PHE A 20 -12.65 11.92 -7.98
N GLY A 21 -12.48 10.59 -7.88
CA GLY A 21 -12.15 9.91 -6.64
C GLY A 21 -10.65 9.97 -6.35
N VAL A 22 -10.31 9.81 -5.08
CA VAL A 22 -8.93 9.80 -4.58
C VAL A 22 -8.59 8.43 -4.03
N LEU A 23 -7.51 7.81 -4.53
CA LEU A 23 -6.81 6.74 -3.83
C LEU A 23 -5.79 7.39 -2.90
N LEU A 24 -5.94 7.19 -1.59
CA LEU A 24 -5.01 7.68 -0.59
C LEU A 24 -4.00 6.58 -0.26
N ASN A 25 -2.70 6.83 -0.53
CA ASN A 25 -1.62 5.87 -0.30
C ASN A 25 -0.76 6.27 0.88
N PHE A 26 -0.58 5.35 1.84
CA PHE A 26 0.26 5.51 3.03
C PHE A 26 1.60 4.79 2.86
N HIS A 27 2.72 5.53 2.84
CA HIS A 27 4.06 4.95 2.75
C HIS A 27 4.68 4.60 4.11
N TYR A 28 4.23 5.24 5.21
CA TYR A 28 4.79 5.10 6.56
C TYR A 28 6.31 5.31 6.62
N SER A 29 6.80 6.28 5.88
CA SER A 29 8.22 6.62 5.76
C SER A 29 8.37 8.12 5.48
N ASP A 30 9.49 8.72 5.85
CA ASP A 30 9.85 10.09 5.45
C ASP A 30 10.27 10.18 3.97
N PHE A 31 10.36 9.05 3.30
CA PHE A 31 10.73 8.91 1.89
C PHE A 31 9.71 8.04 1.17
N TRP A 32 9.76 8.01 -0.14
CA TRP A 32 9.01 7.02 -0.90
C TRP A 32 9.50 5.62 -0.52
N ALA A 33 8.59 4.84 0.06
CA ALA A 33 8.85 3.44 0.35
C ALA A 33 8.78 2.63 -0.95
N ASP A 34 9.72 1.72 -1.10
CA ASP A 34 9.81 0.78 -2.21
C ASP A 34 10.30 -0.59 -1.69
N PRO A 35 10.35 -1.65 -2.51
CA PRO A 35 10.75 -2.99 -2.03
C PRO A 35 12.16 -3.07 -1.46
N GLY A 36 13.04 -2.13 -1.83
CA GLY A 36 14.41 -2.02 -1.31
C GLY A 36 14.55 -1.05 -0.14
N LYS A 37 13.51 -0.28 0.18
CA LYS A 37 13.60 0.82 1.13
C LYS A 37 12.29 1.03 1.89
N GLN A 38 12.16 0.40 3.04
CA GLN A 38 11.00 0.47 3.94
C GLN A 38 11.41 1.02 5.32
N ILE A 39 12.10 2.17 5.31
CA ILE A 39 12.69 2.78 6.51
C ILE A 39 11.60 3.49 7.33
N LYS A 40 11.62 3.26 8.64
CA LYS A 40 10.76 3.98 9.59
C LYS A 40 10.94 5.50 9.49
N PRO A 41 9.89 6.30 9.71
CA PRO A 41 10.04 7.74 9.92
C PRO A 41 11.02 8.04 11.06
N LYS A 42 11.76 9.13 10.96
CA LYS A 42 12.72 9.53 12.02
C LYS A 42 12.08 9.65 13.40
N THR A 43 10.85 10.13 13.45
CA THR A 43 10.08 10.25 14.69
C THR A 43 9.72 8.90 15.32
N TRP A 44 9.80 7.81 14.57
CA TRP A 44 9.52 6.44 15.02
C TRP A 44 10.78 5.58 15.09
N ALA A 45 11.97 6.17 14.92
CA ALA A 45 13.23 5.42 14.79
C ALA A 45 13.50 4.48 15.97
N ASP A 46 13.19 4.92 17.19
CA ASP A 46 13.42 4.18 18.44
C ASP A 46 12.21 3.34 18.90
N TYR A 47 11.12 3.32 18.10
CA TYR A 47 9.91 2.60 18.44
C TYR A 47 10.07 1.08 18.24
N GLY A 48 9.62 0.32 19.22
CA GLY A 48 9.43 -1.12 19.11
C GLY A 48 8.08 -1.46 18.47
N VAL A 49 7.79 -2.75 18.38
CA VAL A 49 6.60 -3.25 17.63
C VAL A 49 5.29 -2.64 18.13
N LYS A 50 5.08 -2.54 19.45
CA LYS A 50 3.83 -2.00 20.01
C LYS A 50 3.66 -0.50 19.74
N GLU A 51 4.75 0.26 19.87
CA GLU A 51 4.72 1.69 19.58
C GLU A 51 4.51 1.94 18.09
N LEU A 52 5.12 1.12 17.22
CA LEU A 52 4.91 1.20 15.77
C LEU A 52 3.46 0.85 15.39
N GLU A 53 2.87 -0.19 15.99
CA GLU A 53 1.46 -0.53 15.77
C GLU A 53 0.55 0.67 16.10
N GLN A 54 0.76 1.28 17.28
CA GLN A 54 -0.03 2.43 17.69
C GLN A 54 0.21 3.64 16.77
N ALA A 55 1.46 3.90 16.40
CA ALA A 55 1.82 5.01 15.54
C ALA A 55 1.22 4.87 14.12
N VAL A 56 1.21 3.67 13.55
CA VAL A 56 0.53 3.40 12.26
C VAL A 56 -0.96 3.66 12.39
N TYR A 57 -1.59 3.15 13.45
CA TYR A 57 -3.01 3.37 13.68
C TYR A 57 -3.35 4.85 13.81
N ASP A 58 -2.67 5.57 14.69
CA ASP A 58 -2.96 6.98 14.99
C ASP A 58 -2.71 7.86 13.75
N TYR A 59 -1.59 7.69 13.08
CA TYR A 59 -1.26 8.46 11.88
C TYR A 59 -2.27 8.23 10.75
N THR A 60 -2.66 6.97 10.53
CA THR A 60 -3.65 6.63 9.50
C THR A 60 -5.01 7.24 9.84
N LEU A 61 -5.47 7.08 11.09
CA LEU A 61 -6.76 7.61 11.53
C LEU A 61 -6.83 9.14 11.45
N GLU A 62 -5.81 9.83 11.97
CA GLU A 62 -5.72 11.29 11.93
C GLU A 62 -5.70 11.81 10.48
N SER A 63 -4.91 11.18 9.63
CA SER A 63 -4.84 11.53 8.21
C SER A 63 -6.21 11.33 7.54
N MET A 64 -6.83 10.17 7.70
CA MET A 64 -8.15 9.87 7.13
C MET A 64 -9.19 10.91 7.56
N GLN A 65 -9.27 11.21 8.86
CA GLN A 65 -10.20 12.21 9.39
C GLN A 65 -9.95 13.58 8.77
N THR A 66 -8.68 13.99 8.66
CA THR A 66 -8.30 15.27 8.04
C THR A 66 -8.80 15.39 6.60
N PHE A 67 -8.68 14.32 5.80
CA PHE A 67 -9.16 14.31 4.41
C PHE A 67 -10.69 14.27 4.33
N LEU A 68 -11.34 13.44 5.15
CA LEU A 68 -12.80 13.32 5.18
C LEU A 68 -13.47 14.63 5.66
N ASP A 69 -12.95 15.27 6.71
CA ASP A 69 -13.47 16.54 7.23
C ASP A 69 -13.32 17.69 6.22
N ALA A 70 -12.32 17.59 5.35
CA ALA A 70 -12.12 18.52 4.24
C ALA A 70 -13.03 18.24 3.02
N GLY A 71 -13.87 17.21 3.08
CA GLY A 71 -14.79 16.83 2.01
C GLY A 71 -14.13 16.13 0.83
N VAL A 72 -12.95 15.50 1.02
CA VAL A 72 -12.28 14.76 -0.03
C VAL A 72 -13.04 13.47 -0.34
N ASN A 73 -13.29 13.20 -1.62
CA ASN A 73 -13.91 11.96 -2.11
C ASN A 73 -12.89 10.80 -2.12
N ILE A 74 -12.61 10.22 -0.96
CA ILE A 74 -11.74 9.04 -0.87
C ILE A 74 -12.51 7.82 -1.36
N THR A 75 -12.07 7.21 -2.44
CA THR A 75 -12.70 6.01 -3.02
C THR A 75 -11.95 4.72 -2.71
N MET A 76 -10.71 4.81 -2.23
CA MET A 76 -9.85 3.68 -1.91
C MET A 76 -8.70 4.14 -1.01
N VAL A 77 -8.23 3.27 -0.13
CA VAL A 77 -7.04 3.52 0.69
C VAL A 77 -6.04 2.39 0.50
N GLN A 78 -4.80 2.74 0.23
CA GLN A 78 -3.68 1.81 0.18
C GLN A 78 -2.89 1.88 1.49
N VAL A 79 -2.84 0.77 2.21
CA VAL A 79 -2.11 0.62 3.48
C VAL A 79 -0.73 0.04 3.21
N GLY A 80 0.27 0.91 3.22
CA GLY A 80 1.65 0.58 2.83
C GLY A 80 1.86 0.62 1.31
N ASN A 81 3.10 0.71 0.88
CA ASN A 81 3.50 0.75 -0.52
C ASN A 81 4.54 -0.32 -0.82
N GLU A 82 4.27 -1.17 -1.84
CA GLU A 82 5.16 -2.21 -2.33
C GLU A 82 5.75 -3.11 -1.22
N LEU A 83 4.85 -3.74 -0.49
CA LEU A 83 5.15 -4.48 0.75
C LEU A 83 5.83 -5.85 0.56
N SER A 84 6.36 -6.16 -0.61
CA SER A 84 6.96 -7.48 -0.90
C SER A 84 8.06 -7.88 0.08
N ASN A 85 8.82 -6.91 0.58
CA ASN A 85 9.84 -7.11 1.62
C ASN A 85 9.40 -6.60 3.00
N GLY A 86 8.09 -6.35 3.20
CA GLY A 86 7.52 -5.84 4.45
C GLY A 86 7.50 -4.31 4.52
N LEU A 87 7.42 -3.76 5.74
CA LEU A 87 7.39 -2.32 6.02
C LEU A 87 8.05 -2.01 7.36
N LEU A 88 8.38 -0.74 7.61
CA LEU A 88 8.88 -0.26 8.91
C LEU A 88 10.08 -1.08 9.43
N TRP A 89 11.09 -1.21 8.57
CA TRP A 89 12.29 -2.00 8.91
C TRP A 89 13.07 -1.43 10.09
N PRO A 90 13.73 -2.34 10.89
CA PRO A 90 13.86 -3.79 10.68
C PRO A 90 12.68 -4.62 11.20
N GLU A 91 11.77 -4.09 12.03
CA GLU A 91 10.76 -4.82 12.79
C GLU A 91 9.77 -5.57 11.88
N GLY A 92 9.29 -4.94 10.81
CA GLY A 92 8.35 -5.51 9.84
C GLY A 92 9.01 -5.99 8.55
N LYS A 93 10.28 -6.39 8.59
CA LYS A 93 10.96 -6.97 7.41
C LYS A 93 10.62 -8.44 7.26
N VAL A 94 10.41 -8.88 5.99
CA VAL A 94 10.28 -10.30 5.66
C VAL A 94 11.52 -11.05 6.17
N PRO A 95 11.37 -12.25 6.81
CA PRO A 95 10.16 -13.08 6.87
C PRO A 95 9.28 -12.87 8.13
N ASN A 96 9.37 -11.75 8.82
CA ASN A 96 8.61 -11.51 10.04
C ASN A 96 7.15 -11.12 9.76
N TYR A 97 6.37 -12.08 9.26
CA TYR A 97 4.97 -11.86 8.89
C TYR A 97 4.05 -11.54 10.07
N ASP A 98 4.43 -11.90 11.29
CA ASP A 98 3.64 -11.53 12.49
C ASP A 98 3.68 -10.02 12.71
N ASN A 99 4.84 -9.40 12.61
CA ASN A 99 4.97 -7.94 12.73
C ASN A 99 4.40 -7.21 11.51
N ILE A 100 4.61 -7.74 10.29
CA ILE A 100 4.02 -7.18 9.07
C ILE A 100 2.50 -7.11 9.23
N ALA A 101 1.86 -8.22 9.63
CA ALA A 101 0.43 -8.27 9.87
C ALA A 101 0.00 -7.31 10.98
N THR A 102 0.76 -7.20 12.08
CA THR A 102 0.48 -6.26 13.17
C THR A 102 0.38 -4.83 12.64
N PHE A 103 1.34 -4.39 11.83
CA PHE A 103 1.36 -3.03 11.30
C PHE A 103 0.28 -2.80 10.23
N VAL A 104 0.12 -3.71 9.28
CA VAL A 104 -0.91 -3.60 8.24
C VAL A 104 -2.30 -3.62 8.86
N ASN A 105 -2.56 -4.51 9.83
CA ASN A 105 -3.83 -4.56 10.57
C ASN A 105 -4.13 -3.25 11.30
N ALA A 106 -3.12 -2.60 11.88
CA ALA A 106 -3.30 -1.30 12.53
C ALA A 106 -3.79 -0.24 11.52
N GLY A 107 -3.20 -0.20 10.33
CA GLY A 107 -3.66 0.66 9.24
C GLY A 107 -5.08 0.34 8.79
N ILE A 108 -5.40 -0.94 8.56
CA ILE A 108 -6.74 -1.40 8.17
C ILE A 108 -7.78 -0.97 9.23
N ARG A 109 -7.52 -1.25 10.51
CA ARG A 109 -8.43 -0.86 11.60
C ARG A 109 -8.65 0.65 11.67
N ALA A 110 -7.61 1.44 11.43
CA ALA A 110 -7.71 2.90 11.40
C ALA A 110 -8.60 3.39 10.25
N VAL A 111 -8.45 2.83 9.04
CA VAL A 111 -9.34 3.13 7.90
C VAL A 111 -10.78 2.76 8.23
N ARG A 112 -11.03 1.54 8.75
CA ARG A 112 -12.38 1.09 9.15
C ARG A 112 -12.98 1.97 10.23
N LYS A 113 -12.16 2.48 11.15
CA LYS A 113 -12.61 3.40 12.20
C LYS A 113 -13.00 4.77 11.63
N ALA A 114 -12.29 5.26 10.63
CA ALA A 114 -12.60 6.53 9.97
C ALA A 114 -13.85 6.42 9.08
N ASP A 115 -13.88 5.42 8.19
CA ASP A 115 -15.03 5.08 7.35
C ASP A 115 -14.93 3.61 6.90
N ALA A 116 -15.83 2.77 7.43
CA ALA A 116 -15.84 1.34 7.13
C ALA A 116 -16.30 0.98 5.70
N THR A 117 -16.80 1.94 4.94
CA THR A 117 -17.27 1.72 3.56
C THR A 117 -16.16 1.87 2.53
N ILE A 118 -15.03 2.47 2.90
CA ILE A 118 -13.91 2.70 2.00
C ILE A 118 -13.10 1.41 1.85
N PRO A 119 -12.93 0.87 0.64
CA PRO A 119 -12.15 -0.34 0.41
C PRO A 119 -10.66 -0.11 0.68
N VAL A 120 -10.04 -1.12 1.27
CA VAL A 120 -8.61 -1.13 1.59
C VAL A 120 -7.86 -1.98 0.58
N MET A 121 -6.75 -1.44 0.09
CA MET A 121 -5.81 -2.12 -0.81
C MET A 121 -4.50 -2.44 -0.09
N ILE A 122 -3.98 -3.65 -0.32
CA ILE A 122 -2.62 -4.04 0.02
C ILE A 122 -1.83 -4.19 -1.28
N HIS A 123 -0.68 -3.53 -1.36
CA HIS A 123 0.08 -3.35 -2.59
C HIS A 123 1.45 -4.03 -2.53
N LEU A 124 1.72 -4.89 -3.52
CA LEU A 124 3.04 -5.49 -3.75
C LEU A 124 3.61 -5.05 -5.09
N ASP A 125 4.94 -5.06 -5.20
CA ASP A 125 5.65 -4.89 -6.47
C ASP A 125 5.68 -6.19 -7.29
N ASN A 126 6.37 -6.17 -8.42
CA ASN A 126 6.71 -7.35 -9.24
C ASN A 126 5.49 -8.18 -9.66
N GLY A 127 4.50 -7.52 -10.27
CA GLY A 127 3.19 -8.08 -10.61
C GLY A 127 3.19 -9.34 -11.47
N GLY A 128 4.29 -9.66 -12.16
CA GLY A 128 4.46 -10.92 -12.91
C GLY A 128 4.96 -12.11 -12.07
N ASN A 129 5.31 -11.90 -10.78
CA ASN A 129 5.88 -12.93 -9.92
C ASN A 129 4.83 -13.62 -9.04
N ASN A 130 4.12 -14.59 -9.59
CA ASN A 130 3.05 -15.31 -8.88
C ASN A 130 3.55 -15.99 -7.58
N ALA A 131 4.75 -16.55 -7.56
CA ALA A 131 5.30 -17.20 -6.36
C ALA A 131 5.44 -16.22 -5.19
N LEU A 132 5.90 -14.98 -5.47
CA LEU A 132 5.99 -13.90 -4.48
C LEU A 132 4.61 -13.57 -3.90
N TYR A 133 3.60 -13.39 -4.77
CA TYR A 133 2.24 -13.05 -4.33
C TYR A 133 1.63 -14.15 -3.48
N ARG A 134 1.77 -15.42 -3.89
CA ARG A 134 1.29 -16.55 -3.10
C ARG A 134 1.99 -16.65 -1.75
N GLU A 135 3.32 -16.53 -1.71
CA GLU A 135 4.06 -16.58 -0.45
C GLU A 135 3.61 -15.47 0.50
N TRP A 136 3.54 -14.24 -0.01
CA TRP A 136 3.20 -13.08 0.81
C TRP A 136 1.75 -13.17 1.33
N PHE A 137 0.77 -13.33 0.45
CA PHE A 137 -0.64 -13.36 0.85
C PHE A 137 -1.04 -14.61 1.62
N ASP A 138 -0.45 -15.78 1.35
CA ASP A 138 -0.67 -16.99 2.16
C ASP A 138 -0.18 -16.83 3.60
N ASN A 139 0.86 -16.03 3.81
CA ASN A 139 1.33 -15.69 5.15
C ASN A 139 0.49 -14.60 5.80
N PHE A 140 0.12 -13.57 5.04
CA PHE A 140 -0.66 -12.46 5.57
C PHE A 140 -2.09 -12.88 5.95
N THR A 141 -2.80 -13.57 5.07
CA THR A 141 -4.21 -13.97 5.30
C THR A 141 -4.44 -14.88 6.51
N LYS A 142 -3.40 -15.55 6.98
CA LYS A 142 -3.45 -16.33 8.23
C LYS A 142 -3.42 -15.47 9.50
N ARG A 143 -3.05 -14.20 9.40
CA ARG A 143 -2.72 -13.28 10.49
C ARG A 143 -3.44 -11.94 10.37
N GLY A 144 -3.82 -11.59 9.15
CA GLY A 144 -4.31 -10.27 8.76
C GLY A 144 -5.80 -10.09 8.97
N GLU A 145 -6.19 -8.84 9.16
CA GLU A 145 -7.56 -8.37 9.02
C GLU A 145 -8.02 -8.51 7.56
N ASP A 146 -9.32 -8.53 7.33
CA ASP A 146 -9.87 -8.57 5.99
C ASP A 146 -9.66 -7.24 5.24
N PHE A 147 -9.45 -7.35 3.93
CA PHE A 147 -9.24 -6.22 3.01
C PHE A 147 -9.89 -6.55 1.66
N GLU A 148 -10.08 -5.58 0.78
CA GLU A 148 -10.85 -5.77 -0.45
C GLU A 148 -9.98 -5.96 -1.70
N ILE A 149 -8.81 -5.30 -1.77
CA ILE A 149 -8.09 -5.11 -3.03
C ILE A 149 -6.64 -5.54 -2.91
N ILE A 150 -6.14 -6.29 -3.89
CA ILE A 150 -4.72 -6.52 -4.10
C ILE A 150 -4.22 -5.54 -5.15
N GLY A 151 -3.30 -4.66 -4.76
CA GLY A 151 -2.58 -3.76 -5.65
C GLY A 151 -1.31 -4.39 -6.21
N LEU A 152 -1.00 -4.12 -7.47
CA LEU A 152 0.19 -4.61 -8.15
C LEU A 152 0.96 -3.45 -8.80
N SER A 153 2.30 -3.42 -8.66
CA SER A 153 3.14 -2.67 -9.59
C SER A 153 3.52 -3.55 -10.77
N TYR A 154 3.40 -3.01 -11.97
CA TYR A 154 3.85 -3.72 -13.17
C TYR A 154 4.67 -2.81 -14.09
N TYR A 155 5.95 -3.10 -14.17
CA TYR A 155 6.90 -2.47 -15.07
C TYR A 155 7.45 -3.55 -16.02
N PRO A 156 7.03 -3.60 -17.31
CA PRO A 156 7.30 -4.73 -18.20
C PRO A 156 8.77 -5.14 -18.33
N PHE A 157 9.67 -4.16 -18.18
CA PHE A 157 11.11 -4.39 -18.30
C PHE A 157 11.75 -5.04 -17.05
N TRP A 158 11.04 -5.08 -15.91
CA TRP A 158 11.55 -5.69 -14.66
C TRP A 158 10.66 -6.82 -14.15
N HIS A 159 9.35 -6.73 -14.40
CA HIS A 159 8.35 -7.56 -13.74
C HIS A 159 7.83 -8.72 -14.62
N GLY A 160 8.58 -9.05 -15.69
CA GLY A 160 8.22 -10.16 -16.57
C GLY A 160 7.25 -9.79 -17.69
N SER A 161 6.77 -10.79 -18.42
CA SER A 161 5.88 -10.58 -19.56
C SER A 161 4.44 -10.27 -19.13
N LEU A 162 3.66 -9.69 -20.06
CA LEU A 162 2.21 -9.52 -19.88
C LEU A 162 1.49 -10.85 -19.62
N GLN A 163 1.99 -11.96 -20.19
CA GLN A 163 1.42 -13.28 -19.90
C GLN A 163 1.65 -13.66 -18.43
N MET A 164 2.85 -13.43 -17.88
CA MET A 164 3.13 -13.69 -16.46
C MET A 164 2.26 -12.83 -15.55
N LEU A 165 2.05 -11.55 -15.90
CA LEU A 165 1.13 -10.68 -15.17
C LEU A 165 -0.30 -11.24 -15.21
N ASN A 166 -0.78 -11.58 -16.40
CA ASN A 166 -2.13 -12.12 -16.59
C ASN A 166 -2.34 -13.42 -15.79
N ASP A 167 -1.37 -14.33 -15.83
CA ASP A 167 -1.44 -15.60 -15.10
C ASP A 167 -1.44 -15.36 -13.58
N ASN A 168 -0.60 -14.44 -13.09
CA ASN A 168 -0.59 -14.07 -11.69
C ASN A 168 -1.93 -13.44 -11.27
N MET A 169 -2.45 -12.49 -12.02
CA MET A 169 -3.70 -11.82 -11.69
C MET A 169 -4.87 -12.79 -11.63
N ASN A 170 -5.00 -13.70 -12.59
CA ASN A 170 -6.07 -14.72 -12.57
C ASN A 170 -5.95 -15.64 -11.36
N ASP A 171 -4.74 -16.11 -11.07
CA ASP A 171 -4.48 -17.01 -9.94
C ASP A 171 -4.80 -16.35 -8.58
N ILE A 172 -4.30 -15.14 -8.34
CA ILE A 172 -4.51 -14.47 -7.04
C ILE A 172 -5.96 -14.00 -6.87
N ALA A 173 -6.64 -13.61 -7.95
CA ALA A 173 -8.06 -13.27 -7.89
C ALA A 173 -8.90 -14.49 -7.47
N GLU A 174 -8.68 -15.64 -8.10
CA GLU A 174 -9.36 -16.90 -7.75
C GLU A 174 -9.01 -17.37 -6.34
N ARG A 175 -7.70 -17.33 -5.99
CA ARG A 175 -7.20 -17.85 -4.71
C ARG A 175 -7.66 -17.05 -3.50
N TYR A 176 -7.67 -15.73 -3.59
CA TYR A 176 -7.95 -14.86 -2.44
C TYR A 176 -9.35 -14.23 -2.49
N GLY A 177 -10.05 -14.29 -3.63
CA GLY A 177 -11.37 -13.69 -3.79
C GLY A 177 -11.37 -12.17 -3.62
N LYS A 178 -10.29 -11.50 -4.07
CA LYS A 178 -10.10 -10.05 -3.94
C LYS A 178 -10.17 -9.37 -5.29
N ASP A 179 -10.61 -8.11 -5.28
CA ASP A 179 -10.47 -7.24 -6.45
C ASP A 179 -9.00 -6.94 -6.72
N LEU A 180 -8.66 -6.66 -7.98
CA LEU A 180 -7.29 -6.38 -8.38
C LEU A 180 -7.18 -5.00 -9.01
N VAL A 181 -6.12 -4.28 -8.64
CA VAL A 181 -5.76 -2.98 -9.23
C VAL A 181 -4.28 -2.99 -9.60
N ILE A 182 -3.96 -2.63 -10.83
CA ILE A 182 -2.58 -2.27 -11.17
C ILE A 182 -2.38 -0.84 -10.68
N ALA A 183 -1.81 -0.74 -9.47
CA ALA A 183 -1.63 0.52 -8.75
C ALA A 183 -0.54 1.38 -9.38
N GLU A 184 0.49 0.71 -9.92
CA GLU A 184 1.59 1.38 -10.61
C GLU A 184 1.91 0.67 -11.93
N VAL A 185 2.06 1.45 -12.98
CA VAL A 185 2.51 0.97 -14.29
C VAL A 185 3.29 2.06 -15.01
N SER A 186 4.38 1.69 -15.62
CA SER A 186 5.10 2.57 -16.54
C SER A 186 5.76 1.77 -17.65
N MET A 187 5.85 2.39 -18.81
CA MET A 187 6.58 1.87 -19.94
C MET A 187 7.30 3.03 -20.62
N GLY A 188 8.58 2.87 -20.90
CA GLY A 188 9.36 3.88 -21.59
C GLY A 188 8.79 4.18 -22.97
N TYR A 189 8.77 5.44 -23.35
CA TYR A 189 8.35 5.89 -24.70
C TYR A 189 9.36 5.49 -25.77
N THR A 190 10.64 5.45 -25.41
CA THR A 190 11.74 5.04 -26.28
C THR A 190 12.66 4.03 -25.61
N MET A 191 13.50 3.34 -26.39
CA MET A 191 14.53 2.45 -25.85
C MET A 191 15.61 3.19 -25.03
N GLU A 192 15.69 4.51 -25.13
CA GLU A 192 16.59 5.33 -24.31
C GLU A 192 16.13 5.48 -22.87
N ASP A 193 14.83 5.34 -22.62
CA ASP A 193 14.23 5.40 -21.28
C ASP A 193 14.61 4.18 -20.41
N TYR A 194 15.26 3.16 -21.00
CA TYR A 194 15.70 1.92 -20.32
C TYR A 194 17.21 1.85 -20.09
N LYS A 195 17.94 2.94 -20.29
CA LYS A 195 19.38 3.05 -20.03
C LYS A 195 19.63 3.75 -18.71
#